data_b0ac96b008ad4071e77e6ad52fe9cc29
#
_entry.id   b0ac96b008ad4071e77e6ad52fe9cc29
#
_cell.length_a   1.000
_cell.length_b   1.000
_cell.length_c   1.000
_cell.angle_alpha   90.00
_cell.angle_beta   90.00
_cell.angle_gamma   90.00
#
_symmetry.space_group_name_H-M   'P 1'
#
loop_
_entity.id
_entity.type
_entity.pdbx_description
1 polymer ?
#
loop_
_entity_poly.entity_id
_entity_poly.type
_entity_poly.pdbx_seq_one_letter_code
_entity_poly.pdbx_strand_id
1 'polypeptide(L)'
;MLSFQQFPTVALLWLLGVALRLTILAMPAVVALIRDDLHLSATEIGIVTGLPVALFAIAAVPGALLIARLGVLSALLCGLLITAVGSALRSASGDIATLYATTTLMGLGVAIMQPALPPLVRLWSTGHVGFGTAVYTNGLLVGEILPVAFTAPLLALIGGGWRAGLIVWSLPVLVIAVLVAKCAPRGQPEAPERSRWWPDWSDGPIWQLGLMFGGITSMYFTTNGFLPVYLSSIGRSDMIGSALTALNLGQMPASLLLLAVADRIVRHVWPYVLAGIVALASVGVLVATSGPAIVAASAMLGFCCGGILTLALALPAVLCAPEDVARTSAAVFALSYGCAVLVPIISGAAWDLTGVPRSAFFPIACCALLPLLLAPRINFRGIA
;
A
#
# COMPACT_ATOMS: atom_id res chain seq x y z
N MET A 1 -15.55 19.64 -13.91
CA MET A 1 -14.90 20.68 -13.08
C MET A 1 -15.32 20.46 -11.64
N LEU A 2 -14.35 20.24 -10.73
CA LEU A 2 -14.61 20.17 -9.29
C LEU A 2 -15.18 21.51 -8.82
N SER A 3 -16.29 21.48 -8.07
CA SER A 3 -16.80 22.70 -7.45
C SER A 3 -15.85 23.15 -6.33
N PHE A 4 -15.75 24.43 -6.09
CA PHE A 4 -14.90 25.02 -5.02
C PHE A 4 -15.20 24.41 -3.64
N GLN A 5 -16.41 23.88 -3.44
CA GLN A 5 -16.86 23.21 -2.21
C GLN A 5 -16.25 21.80 -2.01
N GLN A 6 -15.74 21.16 -3.06
CA GLN A 6 -15.13 19.82 -2.98
C GLN A 6 -13.62 19.86 -2.70
N PHE A 7 -12.98 21.04 -2.82
CA PHE A 7 -11.53 21.17 -2.63
C PHE A 7 -11.05 20.71 -1.25
N PRO A 8 -11.73 21.03 -0.13
CA PRO A 8 -11.28 20.59 1.19
C PRO A 8 -11.29 19.05 1.35
N THR A 9 -12.33 18.37 0.82
CA THR A 9 -12.43 16.90 0.91
C THR A 9 -11.38 16.19 0.06
N VAL A 10 -11.09 16.71 -1.14
CA VAL A 10 -10.03 16.20 -2.02
C VAL A 10 -8.65 16.34 -1.34
N ALA A 11 -8.38 17.49 -0.74
CA ALA A 11 -7.13 17.71 0.00
C ALA A 11 -7.02 16.78 1.21
N LEU A 12 -8.11 16.55 1.96
CA LEU A 12 -8.12 15.61 3.08
C LEU A 12 -7.88 14.18 2.61
N LEU A 13 -8.49 13.72 1.50
CA LEU A 13 -8.23 12.39 0.93
C LEU A 13 -6.76 12.22 0.55
N TRP A 14 -6.16 13.24 -0.06
CA TRP A 14 -4.74 13.22 -0.40
C TRP A 14 -3.85 13.12 0.84
N LEU A 15 -4.11 13.93 1.85
CA LEU A 15 -3.39 13.91 3.13
C LEU A 15 -3.54 12.57 3.87
N LEU A 16 -4.72 11.95 3.82
CA LEU A 16 -4.96 10.61 4.36
C LEU A 16 -4.12 9.57 3.64
N GLY A 17 -3.98 9.68 2.31
CA GLY A 17 -3.05 8.86 1.54
C GLY A 17 -1.62 9.00 2.04
N VAL A 18 -1.14 10.24 2.19
CA VAL A 18 0.20 10.52 2.74
C VAL A 18 0.39 9.87 4.10
N ALA A 19 -0.58 10.02 5.02
CA ALA A 19 -0.50 9.48 6.38
C ALA A 19 -0.37 7.94 6.42
N LEU A 20 -0.92 7.22 5.43
CA LEU A 20 -0.83 5.75 5.36
C LEU A 20 0.59 5.21 5.22
N ARG A 21 1.51 5.98 4.63
CA ARG A 21 2.86 5.49 4.29
C ARG A 21 3.98 6.23 5.00
N LEU A 22 3.73 7.46 5.39
CA LEU A 22 4.74 8.38 5.91
C LEU A 22 5.57 7.77 7.05
N THR A 23 4.90 7.20 8.06
CA THR A 23 5.57 6.62 9.24
C THR A 23 6.18 5.26 8.99
N ILE A 24 5.67 4.50 8.00
CA ILE A 24 6.20 3.20 7.61
C ILE A 24 7.55 3.39 6.93
N LEU A 25 7.59 4.27 5.93
CA LEU A 25 8.79 4.52 5.13
C LEU A 25 9.83 5.41 5.83
N ALA A 26 9.47 6.01 6.97
CA ALA A 26 10.45 6.65 7.85
C ALA A 26 11.44 5.65 8.46
N MET A 27 11.03 4.37 8.66
CA MET A 27 11.87 3.34 9.24
C MET A 27 13.06 2.95 8.35
N PRO A 28 12.88 2.57 7.08
CA PRO A 28 14.01 2.30 6.17
C PRO A 28 15.01 3.45 6.07
N ALA A 29 14.54 4.70 6.15
CA ALA A 29 15.40 5.87 6.05
C ALA A 29 16.38 6.03 7.23
N VAL A 30 16.07 5.43 8.38
CA VAL A 30 16.90 5.51 9.61
C VAL A 30 17.39 4.15 10.09
N VAL A 31 17.09 3.06 9.39
CA VAL A 31 17.36 1.69 9.85
C VAL A 31 18.83 1.40 10.13
N ALA A 32 19.74 1.99 9.34
CA ALA A 32 21.17 1.85 9.56
C ALA A 32 21.60 2.45 10.92
N LEU A 33 21.08 3.64 11.24
CA LEU A 33 21.34 4.30 12.53
C LEU A 33 20.75 3.51 13.70
N ILE A 34 19.57 2.92 13.54
CA ILE A 34 18.94 2.08 14.57
C ILE A 34 19.76 0.79 14.77
N ARG A 35 20.21 0.18 13.66
CA ARG A 35 21.05 -1.01 13.71
C ARG A 35 22.31 -0.79 14.53
N ASP A 36 22.98 0.32 14.28
CA ASP A 36 24.25 0.65 14.96
C ASP A 36 24.03 0.98 16.44
N ASP A 37 22.92 1.64 16.79
CA ASP A 37 22.59 2.05 18.16
C ASP A 37 22.06 0.89 19.02
N LEU A 38 21.21 0.04 18.46
CA LEU A 38 20.58 -1.09 19.17
C LEU A 38 21.26 -2.44 18.84
N HIS A 39 22.33 -2.46 18.07
CA HIS A 39 23.10 -3.65 17.66
C HIS A 39 22.24 -4.74 17.01
N LEU A 40 21.31 -4.34 16.11
CA LEU A 40 20.37 -5.26 15.51
C LEU A 40 21.00 -6.19 14.49
N SER A 41 20.60 -7.47 14.54
CA SER A 41 20.88 -8.45 13.50
C SER A 41 20.09 -8.16 12.22
N ALA A 42 20.52 -8.74 11.10
CA ALA A 42 19.79 -8.61 9.84
C ALA A 42 18.38 -9.20 9.91
N THR A 43 18.16 -10.27 10.69
CA THR A 43 16.86 -10.87 10.92
C THR A 43 15.91 -9.92 11.66
N GLU A 44 16.40 -9.25 12.71
CA GLU A 44 15.60 -8.29 13.49
C GLU A 44 15.20 -7.07 12.65
N ILE A 45 16.10 -6.59 11.79
CA ILE A 45 15.78 -5.53 10.80
C ILE A 45 14.68 -6.00 9.85
N GLY A 46 14.80 -7.22 9.32
CA GLY A 46 13.81 -7.83 8.44
C GLY A 46 12.43 -7.91 9.12
N ILE A 47 12.38 -8.31 10.38
CA ILE A 47 11.12 -8.37 11.14
C ILE A 47 10.53 -6.97 11.33
N VAL A 48 11.30 -5.99 11.81
CA VAL A 48 10.82 -4.62 12.03
C VAL A 48 10.24 -3.99 10.75
N THR A 49 10.91 -4.20 9.63
CA THR A 49 10.47 -3.63 8.34
C THR A 49 9.30 -4.39 7.72
N GLY A 50 9.22 -5.71 7.92
CA GLY A 50 8.13 -6.55 7.41
C GLY A 50 6.87 -6.56 8.27
N LEU A 51 7.00 -6.26 9.57
CA LEU A 51 5.91 -6.31 10.54
C LEU A 51 4.67 -5.49 10.14
N PRO A 52 4.77 -4.25 9.61
CA PRO A 52 3.60 -3.51 9.17
C PRO A 52 2.81 -4.23 8.07
N VAL A 53 3.48 -4.87 7.12
CA VAL A 53 2.83 -5.59 6.01
C VAL A 53 2.06 -6.81 6.53
N ALA A 54 2.64 -7.56 7.48
CA ALA A 54 1.97 -8.68 8.13
C ALA A 54 0.74 -8.20 8.93
N LEU A 55 0.84 -7.06 9.62
CA LEU A 55 -0.28 -6.47 10.34
C LEU A 55 -1.42 -6.01 9.42
N PHE A 56 -1.12 -5.54 8.22
CA PHE A 56 -2.16 -5.20 7.25
C PHE A 56 -2.98 -6.42 6.84
N ALA A 57 -2.36 -7.60 6.73
CA ALA A 57 -3.08 -8.83 6.45
C ALA A 57 -3.98 -9.25 7.63
N ILE A 58 -3.46 -9.18 8.87
CA ILE A 58 -4.13 -9.72 10.06
C ILE A 58 -5.17 -8.74 10.62
N ALA A 59 -4.86 -7.45 10.67
CA ALA A 59 -5.67 -6.46 11.36
C ALA A 59 -6.68 -5.73 10.47
N ALA A 60 -6.73 -5.98 9.16
CA ALA A 60 -7.72 -5.37 8.27
C ALA A 60 -9.16 -5.76 8.66
N VAL A 61 -9.40 -7.05 8.98
CA VAL A 61 -10.73 -7.53 9.39
C VAL A 61 -11.14 -7.01 10.78
N PRO A 62 -10.29 -7.04 11.82
CA PRO A 62 -10.54 -6.29 13.06
C PRO A 62 -10.80 -4.79 12.85
N GLY A 63 -10.12 -4.16 11.88
CA GLY A 63 -10.38 -2.78 11.47
C GLY A 63 -11.80 -2.56 10.99
N ALA A 64 -12.36 -3.49 10.22
CA ALA A 64 -13.77 -3.44 9.80
C ALA A 64 -14.75 -3.53 10.98
N LEU A 65 -14.42 -4.31 12.02
CA LEU A 65 -15.21 -4.32 13.26
C LEU A 65 -15.25 -2.94 13.94
N LEU A 66 -14.10 -2.27 13.98
CA LEU A 66 -14.02 -0.92 14.55
C LEU A 66 -14.86 0.08 13.72
N ILE A 67 -14.79 -0.02 12.40
CA ILE A 67 -15.61 0.79 11.48
C ILE A 67 -17.10 0.53 11.72
N ALA A 68 -17.50 -0.74 11.87
CA ALA A 68 -18.88 -1.13 12.12
C ALA A 68 -19.42 -0.61 13.46
N ARG A 69 -18.56 -0.49 14.49
CA ARG A 69 -18.95 -0.03 15.82
C ARG A 69 -18.91 1.49 15.99
N LEU A 70 -17.90 2.14 15.45
CA LEU A 70 -17.62 3.56 15.66
C LEU A 70 -18.00 4.45 14.48
N GLY A 71 -18.31 3.85 13.34
CA GLY A 71 -18.42 4.55 12.06
C GLY A 71 -17.07 4.80 11.39
N VAL A 72 -17.11 5.11 10.09
CA VAL A 72 -15.92 5.22 9.23
C VAL A 72 -14.96 6.30 9.70
N LEU A 73 -15.49 7.50 10.00
CA LEU A 73 -14.67 8.66 10.37
C LEU A 73 -14.01 8.47 11.75
N SER A 74 -14.75 7.98 12.72
CA SER A 74 -14.21 7.74 14.08
C SER A 74 -13.15 6.63 14.06
N ALA A 75 -13.37 5.55 13.32
CA ALA A 75 -12.39 4.48 13.16
C ALA A 75 -11.11 5.00 12.47
N LEU A 76 -11.25 5.84 11.43
CA LEU A 76 -10.13 6.49 10.75
C LEU A 76 -9.34 7.40 11.70
N LEU A 77 -10.01 8.24 12.51
CA LEU A 77 -9.35 9.10 13.49
C LEU A 77 -8.63 8.28 14.57
N CYS A 78 -9.24 7.20 15.07
CA CYS A 78 -8.57 6.26 15.97
C CYS A 78 -7.30 5.68 15.32
N GLY A 79 -7.39 5.23 14.05
CA GLY A 79 -6.25 4.72 13.30
C GLY A 79 -5.13 5.75 13.15
N LEU A 80 -5.45 7.01 12.79
CA LEU A 80 -4.49 8.11 12.70
C LEU A 80 -3.78 8.37 14.03
N LEU A 81 -4.54 8.44 15.13
CA LEU A 81 -3.97 8.69 16.46
C LEU A 81 -3.08 7.54 16.92
N ILE A 82 -3.52 6.29 16.75
CA ILE A 82 -2.72 5.10 17.07
C ILE A 82 -1.44 5.09 16.22
N THR A 83 -1.52 5.43 14.94
CA THR A 83 -0.36 5.52 14.04
C THR A 83 0.61 6.60 14.51
N ALA A 84 0.13 7.81 14.81
CA ALA A 84 0.97 8.92 15.27
C ALA A 84 1.65 8.60 16.60
N VAL A 85 0.89 8.11 17.58
CA VAL A 85 1.41 7.73 18.90
C VAL A 85 2.39 6.57 18.80
N GLY A 86 2.02 5.49 18.11
CA GLY A 86 2.90 4.33 17.91
C GLY A 86 4.20 4.73 17.20
N SER A 87 4.12 5.59 16.19
CA SER A 87 5.30 6.11 15.49
C SER A 87 6.17 6.98 16.39
N ALA A 88 5.59 7.86 17.21
CA ALA A 88 6.33 8.67 18.16
C ALA A 88 6.99 7.81 19.24
N LEU A 89 6.28 6.81 19.78
CA LEU A 89 6.82 5.90 20.80
C LEU A 89 8.00 5.06 20.29
N ARG A 90 8.12 4.79 18.99
CA ARG A 90 9.32 4.15 18.43
C ARG A 90 10.60 4.90 18.75
N SER A 91 10.54 6.23 18.85
CA SER A 91 11.70 7.05 19.23
C SER A 91 12.20 6.83 20.66
N ALA A 92 11.33 6.36 21.54
CA ALA A 92 11.67 6.04 22.92
C ALA A 92 12.17 4.59 23.11
N SER A 93 12.27 3.80 22.05
CA SER A 93 12.71 2.40 22.14
C SER A 93 14.19 2.33 22.53
N GLY A 94 14.47 1.62 23.62
CA GLY A 94 15.82 1.36 24.11
C GLY A 94 16.34 -0.03 23.74
N ASP A 95 15.47 -0.92 23.26
CA ASP A 95 15.75 -2.29 22.87
C ASP A 95 14.84 -2.74 21.72
N ILE A 96 15.12 -3.94 21.18
CA ILE A 96 14.39 -4.49 20.04
C ILE A 96 12.94 -4.85 20.38
N ALA A 97 12.65 -5.30 21.61
CA ALA A 97 11.32 -5.72 22.01
C ALA A 97 10.36 -4.51 22.06
N THR A 98 10.82 -3.39 22.65
CA THR A 98 10.08 -2.14 22.65
C THR A 98 9.91 -1.56 21.25
N LEU A 99 10.91 -1.70 20.36
CA LEU A 99 10.81 -1.29 18.96
C LEU A 99 9.77 -2.14 18.19
N TYR A 100 9.71 -3.46 18.42
CA TYR A 100 8.67 -4.33 17.86
C TYR A 100 7.27 -3.94 18.36
N ALA A 101 7.12 -3.75 19.68
CA ALA A 101 5.83 -3.39 20.28
C ALA A 101 5.29 -2.07 19.75
N THR A 102 6.14 -1.05 19.68
CA THR A 102 5.75 0.29 19.18
C THR A 102 5.53 0.30 17.66
N THR A 103 6.28 -0.49 16.89
CA THR A 103 6.05 -0.69 15.45
C THR A 103 4.74 -1.45 15.21
N THR A 104 4.42 -2.46 16.06
CA THR A 104 3.13 -3.15 16.03
C THR A 104 1.98 -2.18 16.27
N LEU A 105 2.09 -1.34 17.29
CA LEU A 105 1.08 -0.32 17.60
C LEU A 105 0.85 0.62 16.42
N MET A 106 1.92 1.15 15.84
CA MET A 106 1.84 2.00 14.64
C MET A 106 1.20 1.27 13.46
N GLY A 107 1.61 0.03 13.18
CA GLY A 107 1.08 -0.79 12.09
C GLY A 107 -0.40 -1.14 12.26
N LEU A 108 -0.87 -1.39 13.49
CA LEU A 108 -2.30 -1.58 13.79
C LEU A 108 -3.10 -0.32 13.44
N GLY A 109 -2.59 0.87 13.75
CA GLY A 109 -3.24 2.12 13.38
C GLY A 109 -3.44 2.23 11.86
N VAL A 110 -2.40 1.97 11.07
CA VAL A 110 -2.48 1.98 9.60
C VAL A 110 -3.42 0.89 9.09
N ALA A 111 -3.39 -0.30 9.67
CA ALA A 111 -4.26 -1.42 9.27
C ALA A 111 -5.76 -1.11 9.49
N ILE A 112 -6.10 -0.31 10.50
CA ILE A 112 -7.46 0.21 10.73
C ILE A 112 -7.83 1.27 9.67
N MET A 113 -6.90 2.15 9.33
CA MET A 113 -7.14 3.23 8.36
C MET A 113 -7.43 2.71 6.96
N GLN A 114 -6.75 1.66 6.52
CA GLN A 114 -6.85 1.15 5.15
C GLN A 114 -8.28 0.75 4.74
N PRO A 115 -9.00 -0.11 5.45
CA PRO A 115 -10.37 -0.47 5.08
C PRO A 115 -11.39 0.66 5.28
N ALA A 116 -11.04 1.74 6.01
CA ALA A 116 -11.88 2.91 6.18
C ALA A 116 -11.86 3.86 4.97
N LEU A 117 -10.80 3.83 4.14
CA LEU A 117 -10.67 4.76 3.02
C LEU A 117 -11.66 4.51 1.87
N PRO A 118 -11.88 3.29 1.35
CA PRO A 118 -12.82 3.08 0.26
C PRO A 118 -14.26 3.55 0.57
N PRO A 119 -14.86 3.25 1.74
CA PRO A 119 -16.16 3.83 2.08
C PRO A 119 -16.13 5.36 2.23
N LEU A 120 -15.03 5.93 2.75
CA LEU A 120 -14.85 7.37 2.87
C LEU A 120 -14.76 8.06 1.51
N VAL A 121 -14.00 7.48 0.57
CA VAL A 121 -13.93 7.96 -0.82
C VAL A 121 -15.32 7.95 -1.45
N ARG A 122 -16.11 6.90 -1.25
CA ARG A 122 -17.47 6.83 -1.76
C ARG A 122 -18.36 7.95 -1.20
N LEU A 123 -18.23 8.27 0.08
CA LEU A 123 -18.97 9.33 0.75
C LEU A 123 -18.55 10.74 0.28
N TRP A 124 -17.23 10.98 0.16
CA TRP A 124 -16.69 12.31 -0.11
C TRP A 124 -16.53 12.64 -1.59
N SER A 125 -16.51 11.61 -2.46
CA SER A 125 -16.34 11.73 -3.91
C SER A 125 -17.53 11.15 -4.66
N THR A 126 -18.76 11.49 -4.26
CA THR A 126 -20.00 10.99 -4.86
C THR A 126 -19.98 11.19 -6.38
N GLY A 127 -20.17 10.09 -7.13
CA GLY A 127 -20.12 10.10 -8.60
C GLY A 127 -18.70 10.04 -9.20
N HIS A 128 -17.63 10.25 -8.39
CA HIS A 128 -16.23 10.30 -8.83
C HIS A 128 -15.31 9.43 -7.97
N VAL A 129 -15.74 8.19 -7.69
CA VAL A 129 -15.02 7.26 -6.79
C VAL A 129 -13.62 6.91 -7.33
N GLY A 130 -13.49 6.73 -8.64
CA GLY A 130 -12.20 6.47 -9.29
C GLY A 130 -11.22 7.63 -9.09
N PHE A 131 -11.67 8.87 -9.29
CA PHE A 131 -10.86 10.06 -9.03
C PHE A 131 -10.50 10.19 -7.55
N GLY A 132 -11.45 10.05 -6.63
CA GLY A 132 -11.17 10.12 -5.19
C GLY A 132 -10.15 9.06 -4.74
N THR A 133 -10.25 7.85 -5.30
CA THR A 133 -9.26 6.79 -5.07
C THR A 133 -7.90 7.17 -5.65
N ALA A 134 -7.83 7.70 -6.87
CA ALA A 134 -6.59 8.16 -7.48
C ALA A 134 -5.93 9.28 -6.67
N VAL A 135 -6.72 10.18 -6.07
CA VAL A 135 -6.22 11.25 -5.20
C VAL A 135 -5.52 10.67 -3.96
N TYR A 136 -6.18 9.78 -3.21
CA TYR A 136 -5.53 9.27 -2.01
C TYR A 136 -4.37 8.32 -2.31
N THR A 137 -4.42 7.54 -3.41
CA THR A 137 -3.29 6.71 -3.82
C THR A 137 -2.10 7.53 -4.32
N ASN A 138 -2.34 8.67 -4.98
CA ASN A 138 -1.27 9.63 -5.27
C ASN A 138 -0.64 10.16 -3.96
N GLY A 139 -1.46 10.52 -2.98
CA GLY A 139 -0.98 10.90 -1.64
C GLY A 139 -0.16 9.79 -0.98
N LEU A 140 -0.59 8.53 -1.11
CA LEU A 140 0.13 7.36 -0.59
C LEU A 140 1.55 7.26 -1.20
N LEU A 141 1.69 7.40 -2.52
CA LEU A 141 2.99 7.39 -3.19
C LEU A 141 3.89 8.57 -2.75
N VAL A 142 3.31 9.76 -2.58
CA VAL A 142 4.05 10.91 -2.03
C VAL A 142 4.49 10.62 -0.59
N GLY A 143 3.61 10.02 0.24
CA GLY A 143 3.93 9.59 1.60
C GLY A 143 5.04 8.54 1.68
N GLU A 144 5.25 7.74 0.62
CA GLU A 144 6.39 6.83 0.50
C GLU A 144 7.70 7.58 0.21
N ILE A 145 7.65 8.57 -0.68
CA ILE A 145 8.85 9.31 -1.15
C ILE A 145 9.36 10.28 -0.08
N LEU A 146 8.47 11.00 0.61
CA LEU A 146 8.85 12.06 1.52
C LEU A 146 9.85 11.62 2.61
N PRO A 147 9.63 10.53 3.38
CA PRO A 147 10.58 10.13 4.40
C PRO A 147 11.92 9.68 3.80
N VAL A 148 11.86 8.94 2.69
CA VAL A 148 13.07 8.41 2.05
C VAL A 148 13.95 9.55 1.52
N ALA A 149 13.36 10.56 0.89
CA ALA A 149 14.09 11.69 0.30
C ALA A 149 14.57 12.70 1.32
N PHE A 150 13.77 12.96 2.37
CA PHE A 150 14.00 14.12 3.24
C PHE A 150 14.52 13.78 4.65
N THR A 151 14.55 12.50 5.06
CA THR A 151 15.04 12.16 6.42
C THR A 151 16.50 12.54 6.61
N ALA A 152 17.39 12.18 5.67
CA ALA A 152 18.82 12.48 5.82
C ALA A 152 19.12 14.00 5.88
N PRO A 153 18.63 14.84 4.94
CA PRO A 153 18.82 16.29 5.04
C PRO A 153 18.16 16.90 6.29
N LEU A 154 17.00 16.37 6.71
CA LEU A 154 16.33 16.84 7.91
C LEU A 154 17.13 16.55 9.18
N LEU A 155 17.68 15.33 9.32
CA LEU A 155 18.54 14.97 10.46
C LEU A 155 19.81 15.82 10.50
N ALA A 156 20.39 16.12 9.33
CA ALA A 156 21.55 17.02 9.24
C ALA A 156 21.21 18.45 9.71
N LEU A 157 20.00 18.93 9.40
CA LEU A 157 19.55 20.27 9.79
C LEU A 157 19.27 20.39 11.29
N ILE A 158 18.62 19.39 11.90
CA ILE A 158 18.24 19.44 13.33
C ILE A 158 19.32 18.92 14.28
N GLY A 159 20.41 18.37 13.74
CA GLY A 159 21.50 17.78 14.55
C GLY A 159 21.06 16.56 15.35
N GLY A 160 19.99 15.86 14.92
CA GLY A 160 19.37 14.75 15.66
C GLY A 160 19.71 13.37 15.09
N GLY A 161 19.58 12.34 15.95
CA GLY A 161 19.68 10.94 15.57
C GLY A 161 18.36 10.37 15.04
N TRP A 162 18.33 9.04 14.84
CA TRP A 162 17.15 8.33 14.32
C TRP A 162 15.87 8.55 15.15
N ARG A 163 16.01 8.74 16.46
CA ARG A 163 14.90 9.05 17.38
C ARG A 163 14.18 10.33 16.98
N ALA A 164 14.94 11.39 16.71
CA ALA A 164 14.40 12.66 16.24
C ALA A 164 13.70 12.49 14.88
N GLY A 165 14.26 11.72 13.97
CA GLY A 165 13.64 11.41 12.67
C GLY A 165 12.27 10.75 12.79
N LEU A 166 12.11 9.77 13.67
CA LEU A 166 10.82 9.10 13.89
C LEU A 166 9.77 10.03 14.52
N ILE A 167 10.17 10.91 15.45
CA ILE A 167 9.28 11.92 16.02
C ILE A 167 8.81 12.88 14.94
N VAL A 168 9.73 13.41 14.15
CA VAL A 168 9.41 14.42 13.11
C VAL A 168 8.39 13.84 12.12
N TRP A 169 8.54 12.58 11.69
CA TRP A 169 7.59 11.97 10.77
C TRP A 169 6.26 11.54 11.41
N SER A 170 6.16 11.51 12.75
CA SER A 170 4.89 11.30 13.45
C SER A 170 4.02 12.57 13.50
N LEU A 171 4.66 13.77 13.54
CA LEU A 171 3.95 15.05 13.65
C LEU A 171 2.99 15.34 12.49
N PRO A 172 3.35 15.16 11.20
CA PRO A 172 2.41 15.35 10.11
C PRO A 172 1.17 14.47 10.22
N VAL A 173 1.30 13.22 10.70
CA VAL A 173 0.15 12.32 10.90
C VAL A 173 -0.79 12.86 11.96
N LEU A 174 -0.25 13.41 13.06
CA LEU A 174 -1.04 14.05 14.11
C LEU A 174 -1.74 15.31 13.58
N VAL A 175 -1.03 16.14 12.80
CA VAL A 175 -1.64 17.32 12.15
C VAL A 175 -2.76 16.92 11.22
N ILE A 176 -2.58 15.88 10.42
CA ILE A 176 -3.62 15.32 9.54
C ILE A 176 -4.83 14.84 10.37
N ALA A 177 -4.60 14.17 11.50
CA ALA A 177 -5.69 13.76 12.39
C ALA A 177 -6.51 14.95 12.89
N VAL A 178 -5.85 16.05 13.30
CA VAL A 178 -6.51 17.29 13.73
C VAL A 178 -7.26 17.96 12.58
N LEU A 179 -6.67 18.00 11.37
CA LEU A 179 -7.34 18.57 10.20
C LEU A 179 -8.58 17.77 9.83
N VAL A 180 -8.50 16.43 9.83
CA VAL A 180 -9.66 15.56 9.58
C VAL A 180 -10.73 15.78 10.65
N ALA A 181 -10.39 15.81 11.92
CA ALA A 181 -11.33 16.02 13.01
C ALA A 181 -12.09 17.38 12.91
N LYS A 182 -11.41 18.43 12.42
CA LYS A 182 -11.98 19.78 12.31
C LYS A 182 -12.69 20.04 10.97
N CYS A 183 -12.16 19.52 9.88
CA CYS A 183 -12.56 19.90 8.50
C CYS A 183 -13.34 18.80 7.78
N ALA A 184 -13.44 17.58 8.32
CA ALA A 184 -14.25 16.52 7.72
C ALA A 184 -15.74 16.96 7.65
N PRO A 185 -16.45 16.64 6.56
CA PRO A 185 -17.87 16.93 6.45
C PRO A 185 -18.65 16.33 7.62
N ARG A 186 -19.48 17.15 8.27
CA ARG A 186 -20.38 16.74 9.35
C ARG A 186 -21.67 16.19 8.74
N GLY A 187 -22.33 15.24 9.43
CA GLY A 187 -23.58 14.63 8.97
C GLY A 187 -23.37 13.34 8.19
N GLN A 188 -22.28 12.63 8.44
CA GLN A 188 -22.13 11.27 7.93
C GLN A 188 -23.21 10.37 8.53
N PRO A 189 -23.78 9.43 7.74
CA PRO A 189 -24.72 8.45 8.27
C PRO A 189 -24.10 7.77 9.50
N GLU A 190 -24.82 7.73 10.62
CA GLU A 190 -24.44 6.88 11.75
C GLU A 190 -24.28 5.45 11.26
N ALA A 191 -23.32 4.71 11.85
CA ALA A 191 -23.16 3.30 11.52
C ALA A 191 -24.52 2.62 11.72
N PRO A 192 -25.04 1.90 10.71
CA PRO A 192 -26.32 1.22 10.87
C PRO A 192 -26.25 0.30 12.08
N GLU A 193 -27.31 0.26 12.92
CA GLU A 193 -27.36 -0.46 14.20
C GLU A 193 -26.92 -1.94 14.11
N ARG A 194 -26.85 -2.52 12.92
CA ARG A 194 -26.38 -3.90 12.63
C ARG A 194 -25.46 -3.94 11.41
N SER A 195 -24.39 -3.16 11.39
CA SER A 195 -23.38 -3.26 10.33
C SER A 195 -22.66 -4.61 10.41
N ARG A 196 -22.75 -5.40 9.35
CA ARG A 196 -21.99 -6.66 9.22
C ARG A 196 -20.52 -6.30 9.01
N TRP A 197 -19.66 -6.66 9.96
CA TRP A 197 -18.21 -6.39 9.88
C TRP A 197 -17.40 -7.59 9.38
N TRP A 198 -17.92 -8.82 9.63
CA TRP A 198 -17.24 -10.03 9.21
C TRP A 198 -17.43 -10.25 7.71
N PRO A 199 -16.32 -10.45 6.95
CA PRO A 199 -16.40 -10.69 5.53
C PRO A 199 -17.16 -11.97 5.21
N ASP A 200 -17.88 -11.97 4.11
CA ASP A 200 -18.51 -13.18 3.59
C ASP A 200 -17.49 -13.95 2.75
N TRP A 201 -16.75 -14.83 3.40
CA TRP A 201 -15.71 -15.63 2.75
C TRP A 201 -16.26 -16.66 1.76
N SER A 202 -17.57 -16.88 1.70
CA SER A 202 -18.24 -17.71 0.67
C SER A 202 -18.49 -16.93 -0.62
N ASP A 203 -18.36 -15.58 -0.59
CA ASP A 203 -18.61 -14.71 -1.73
C ASP A 203 -17.42 -14.76 -2.72
N GLY A 204 -17.67 -15.32 -3.93
CA GLY A 204 -16.65 -15.41 -4.98
C GLY A 204 -16.00 -14.09 -5.39
N PRO A 205 -16.72 -13.00 -5.56
CA PRO A 205 -16.20 -11.65 -5.79
C PRO A 205 -15.12 -11.20 -4.82
N ILE A 206 -15.22 -11.51 -3.52
CA ILE A 206 -14.20 -11.17 -2.52
C ILE A 206 -12.85 -11.81 -2.87
N TRP A 207 -12.87 -13.11 -3.23
CA TRP A 207 -11.66 -13.83 -3.65
C TRP A 207 -11.11 -13.31 -4.97
N GLN A 208 -11.97 -13.01 -5.94
CA GLN A 208 -11.54 -12.45 -7.23
C GLN A 208 -10.84 -11.11 -7.05
N LEU A 209 -11.44 -10.19 -6.30
CA LEU A 209 -10.86 -8.87 -6.01
C LEU A 209 -9.60 -9.00 -5.15
N GLY A 210 -9.67 -9.80 -4.08
CA GLY A 210 -8.55 -9.99 -3.14
C GLY A 210 -7.33 -10.62 -3.79
N LEU A 211 -7.50 -11.67 -4.60
CA LEU A 211 -6.41 -12.32 -5.30
C LEU A 211 -5.86 -11.46 -6.45
N MET A 212 -6.73 -10.77 -7.19
CA MET A 212 -6.28 -9.83 -8.23
C MET A 212 -5.42 -8.71 -7.61
N PHE A 213 -5.87 -8.11 -6.52
CA PHE A 213 -5.12 -7.10 -5.80
C PHE A 213 -3.87 -7.71 -5.13
N GLY A 214 -4.00 -8.92 -4.56
CA GLY A 214 -2.89 -9.67 -3.97
C GLY A 214 -1.76 -9.96 -4.95
N GLY A 215 -2.09 -10.31 -6.19
CA GLY A 215 -1.10 -10.49 -7.25
C GLY A 215 -0.27 -9.25 -7.50
N ILE A 216 -0.92 -8.09 -7.59
CA ILE A 216 -0.24 -6.81 -7.83
C ILE A 216 0.64 -6.40 -6.66
N THR A 217 0.10 -6.47 -5.44
CA THR A 217 0.83 -6.14 -4.22
C THR A 217 2.04 -7.05 -4.05
N SER A 218 1.87 -8.35 -4.31
CA SER A 218 2.95 -9.33 -4.26
C SER A 218 4.02 -9.07 -5.32
N MET A 219 3.63 -8.78 -6.57
CA MET A 219 4.58 -8.41 -7.63
C MET A 219 5.46 -7.26 -7.19
N TYR A 220 4.87 -6.20 -6.65
CA TYR A 220 5.59 -5.02 -6.20
C TYR A 220 6.57 -5.33 -5.08
N PHE A 221 6.10 -5.92 -3.98
CA PHE A 221 6.95 -6.20 -2.81
C PHE A 221 8.01 -7.26 -3.12
N THR A 222 7.64 -8.32 -3.83
CA THR A 222 8.59 -9.40 -4.16
C THR A 222 9.67 -8.92 -5.14
N THR A 223 9.30 -8.12 -6.14
CA THR A 223 10.30 -7.54 -7.06
C THR A 223 11.25 -6.59 -6.34
N ASN A 224 10.74 -5.72 -5.44
CA ASN A 224 11.60 -4.85 -4.63
C ASN A 224 12.61 -5.66 -3.78
N GLY A 225 12.20 -6.81 -3.24
CA GLY A 225 13.06 -7.67 -2.42
C GLY A 225 14.09 -8.46 -3.24
N PHE A 226 13.66 -9.07 -4.35
CA PHE A 226 14.50 -10.00 -5.10
C PHE A 226 15.32 -9.36 -6.23
N LEU A 227 14.90 -8.22 -6.77
CA LEU A 227 15.61 -7.55 -7.88
C LEU A 227 17.07 -7.20 -7.52
N PRO A 228 17.40 -6.65 -6.32
CA PRO A 228 18.78 -6.39 -5.93
C PRO A 228 19.64 -7.64 -5.89
N VAL A 229 19.13 -8.69 -5.24
CA VAL A 229 19.85 -9.95 -5.06
C VAL A 229 20.06 -10.65 -6.40
N TYR A 230 19.04 -10.63 -7.27
CA TYR A 230 19.13 -11.16 -8.63
C TYR A 230 20.18 -10.42 -9.46
N LEU A 231 20.17 -9.07 -9.48
CA LEU A 231 21.13 -8.26 -10.22
C LEU A 231 22.56 -8.50 -9.72
N SER A 232 22.75 -8.65 -8.40
CA SER A 232 24.05 -9.03 -7.83
C SER A 232 24.49 -10.40 -8.30
N SER A 233 23.59 -11.38 -8.37
CA SER A 233 23.90 -12.76 -8.79
C SER A 233 24.30 -12.89 -10.26
N ILE A 234 23.82 -11.97 -11.12
CA ILE A 234 24.19 -11.93 -12.54
C ILE A 234 25.34 -10.93 -12.84
N GLY A 235 26.01 -10.39 -11.79
CA GLY A 235 27.13 -9.47 -11.92
C GLY A 235 26.74 -8.04 -12.35
N ARG A 236 25.48 -7.63 -12.12
CA ARG A 236 24.95 -6.32 -12.50
C ARG A 236 24.54 -5.46 -11.29
N SER A 237 25.38 -5.49 -10.24
CA SER A 237 25.19 -4.66 -9.04
C SER A 237 25.17 -3.16 -9.36
N ASP A 238 25.82 -2.74 -10.44
CA ASP A 238 25.80 -1.37 -10.97
C ASP A 238 24.40 -0.86 -11.31
N MET A 239 23.45 -1.74 -11.60
CA MET A 239 22.09 -1.40 -12.02
C MET A 239 21.06 -1.44 -10.89
N ILE A 240 21.41 -1.88 -9.67
CA ILE A 240 20.46 -2.04 -8.57
C ILE A 240 19.73 -0.72 -8.26
N GLY A 241 20.51 0.36 -8.08
CA GLY A 241 19.93 1.66 -7.75
C GLY A 241 18.99 2.18 -8.84
N SER A 242 19.42 2.12 -10.11
CA SER A 242 18.61 2.60 -11.23
C SER A 242 17.36 1.76 -11.46
N ALA A 243 17.44 0.43 -11.34
CA ALA A 243 16.31 -0.47 -11.52
C ALA A 243 15.27 -0.33 -10.41
N LEU A 244 15.69 -0.26 -9.13
CA LEU A 244 14.77 -0.01 -8.01
C LEU A 244 14.14 1.38 -8.08
N THR A 245 14.92 2.40 -8.41
CA THR A 245 14.38 3.74 -8.60
C THR A 245 13.34 3.76 -9.73
N ALA A 246 13.63 3.10 -10.85
CA ALA A 246 12.71 3.00 -11.98
C ALA A 246 11.42 2.25 -11.61
N LEU A 247 11.51 1.15 -10.85
CA LEU A 247 10.34 0.40 -10.35
C LEU A 247 9.45 1.29 -9.48
N ASN A 248 10.04 2.01 -8.54
CA ASN A 248 9.28 2.81 -7.56
C ASN A 248 8.75 4.10 -8.19
N LEU A 249 9.56 4.85 -8.94
CA LEU A 249 9.12 6.07 -9.62
C LEU A 249 8.18 5.78 -10.80
N GLY A 250 8.25 4.59 -11.41
CA GLY A 250 7.34 4.16 -12.47
C GLY A 250 5.85 4.19 -12.07
N GLN A 251 5.53 4.10 -10.79
CA GLN A 251 4.17 4.24 -10.28
C GLN A 251 3.61 5.66 -10.40
N MET A 252 4.47 6.69 -10.36
CA MET A 252 4.04 8.09 -10.39
C MET A 252 3.32 8.48 -11.69
N PRO A 253 3.83 8.19 -12.90
CA PRO A 253 3.10 8.47 -14.14
C PRO A 253 1.73 7.78 -14.19
N ALA A 254 1.62 6.53 -13.70
CA ALA A 254 0.35 5.82 -13.61
C ALA A 254 -0.63 6.55 -12.68
N SER A 255 -0.17 6.95 -11.50
CA SER A 255 -0.98 7.68 -10.52
C SER A 255 -1.48 9.02 -11.09
N LEU A 256 -0.60 9.79 -11.74
CA LEU A 256 -0.97 11.07 -12.36
C LEU A 256 -1.96 10.88 -13.51
N LEU A 257 -1.76 9.87 -14.37
CA LEU A 257 -2.70 9.53 -15.43
C LEU A 257 -4.08 9.19 -14.87
N LEU A 258 -4.13 8.42 -13.80
CA LEU A 258 -5.39 7.98 -13.20
C LEU A 258 -6.17 9.11 -12.54
N LEU A 259 -5.54 10.20 -12.11
CA LEU A 259 -6.26 11.41 -11.68
C LEU A 259 -7.19 11.95 -12.78
N ALA A 260 -6.81 11.76 -14.05
CA ALA A 260 -7.60 12.23 -15.18
C ALA A 260 -8.62 11.21 -15.71
N VAL A 261 -8.31 9.90 -15.62
CA VAL A 261 -9.08 8.88 -16.36
C VAL A 261 -9.69 7.79 -15.50
N ALA A 262 -9.38 7.69 -14.20
CA ALA A 262 -9.80 6.57 -13.35
C ALA A 262 -11.32 6.33 -13.35
N ASP A 263 -12.14 7.37 -13.22
CA ASP A 263 -13.61 7.26 -13.24
C ASP A 263 -14.15 6.64 -14.52
N ARG A 264 -13.45 6.86 -15.64
CA ARG A 264 -13.87 6.36 -16.96
C ARG A 264 -13.52 4.90 -17.16
N ILE A 265 -12.37 4.45 -16.58
CA ILE A 265 -11.81 3.14 -16.91
C ILE A 265 -11.96 2.11 -15.79
N VAL A 266 -12.25 2.50 -14.54
CA VAL A 266 -12.30 1.62 -13.36
C VAL A 266 -13.32 0.48 -13.52
N ARG A 267 -14.39 0.69 -14.24
CA ARG A 267 -15.46 -0.30 -14.51
C ARG A 267 -15.25 -1.11 -15.81
N HIS A 268 -14.06 -1.03 -16.41
CA HIS A 268 -13.74 -1.76 -17.64
C HIS A 268 -12.72 -2.86 -17.37
N VAL A 269 -12.85 -3.97 -18.07
CA VAL A 269 -11.95 -5.12 -17.93
C VAL A 269 -10.56 -4.84 -18.52
N TRP A 270 -10.52 -4.10 -19.65
CA TRP A 270 -9.31 -3.95 -20.45
C TRP A 270 -8.10 -3.34 -19.72
N PRO A 271 -8.24 -2.37 -18.76
CA PRO A 271 -7.06 -1.81 -18.08
C PRO A 271 -6.32 -2.85 -17.24
N TYR A 272 -7.07 -3.71 -16.56
CA TYR A 272 -6.51 -4.78 -15.73
C TYR A 272 -5.80 -5.84 -16.57
N VAL A 273 -6.45 -6.26 -17.67
CA VAL A 273 -5.89 -7.25 -18.61
C VAL A 273 -4.64 -6.69 -19.28
N LEU A 274 -4.71 -5.47 -19.83
CA LEU A 274 -3.56 -4.84 -20.49
C LEU A 274 -2.37 -4.69 -19.53
N ALA A 275 -2.61 -4.19 -18.33
CA ALA A 275 -1.54 -4.03 -17.34
C ALA A 275 -0.98 -5.38 -16.88
N GLY A 276 -1.79 -6.44 -16.78
CA GLY A 276 -1.32 -7.79 -16.52
C GLY A 276 -0.42 -8.33 -17.63
N ILE A 277 -0.79 -8.14 -18.91
CA ILE A 277 0.04 -8.53 -20.07
C ILE A 277 1.38 -7.78 -20.04
N VAL A 278 1.33 -6.46 -19.85
CA VAL A 278 2.54 -5.61 -19.83
C VAL A 278 3.42 -5.96 -18.63
N ALA A 279 2.84 -6.22 -17.46
CA ALA A 279 3.58 -6.67 -16.28
C ALA A 279 4.27 -8.02 -16.51
N LEU A 280 3.57 -8.99 -17.10
CA LEU A 280 4.14 -10.30 -17.43
C LEU A 280 5.30 -10.16 -18.44
N ALA A 281 5.13 -9.35 -19.48
CA ALA A 281 6.18 -9.05 -20.45
C ALA A 281 7.38 -8.36 -19.78
N SER A 282 7.13 -7.42 -18.85
CA SER A 282 8.18 -6.74 -18.09
C SER A 282 8.99 -7.71 -17.23
N VAL A 283 8.33 -8.64 -16.53
CA VAL A 283 9.01 -9.70 -15.77
C VAL A 283 9.84 -10.58 -16.72
N GLY A 284 9.30 -10.93 -17.89
CA GLY A 284 10.03 -11.68 -18.92
C GLY A 284 11.32 -10.95 -19.38
N VAL A 285 11.25 -9.64 -19.62
CA VAL A 285 12.42 -8.83 -19.99
C VAL A 285 13.42 -8.74 -18.84
N LEU A 286 12.97 -8.59 -17.59
CA LEU A 286 13.84 -8.57 -16.40
C LEU A 286 14.71 -9.81 -16.30
N VAL A 287 14.17 -11.00 -16.59
CA VAL A 287 14.92 -12.26 -16.46
C VAL A 287 15.66 -12.68 -17.73
N ALA A 288 15.27 -12.15 -18.90
CA ALA A 288 15.86 -12.50 -20.20
C ALA A 288 17.01 -11.60 -20.61
N THR A 289 17.18 -10.41 -20.00
CA THR A 289 18.19 -9.43 -20.39
C THR A 289 19.17 -9.11 -19.27
N SER A 290 20.32 -8.52 -19.62
CA SER A 290 21.34 -8.10 -18.65
C SER A 290 21.77 -6.64 -18.85
N GLY A 291 21.03 -5.88 -19.69
CA GLY A 291 21.37 -4.53 -20.09
C GLY A 291 20.36 -3.47 -19.59
N PRO A 292 20.40 -2.25 -20.15
CA PRO A 292 19.52 -1.13 -19.77
C PRO A 292 18.01 -1.43 -19.88
N ALA A 293 17.63 -2.46 -20.66
CA ALA A 293 16.26 -2.96 -20.77
C ALA A 293 15.67 -3.37 -19.40
N ILE A 294 16.52 -3.79 -18.44
CA ILE A 294 16.10 -4.09 -17.07
C ILE A 294 15.48 -2.85 -16.39
N VAL A 295 16.10 -1.68 -16.58
CA VAL A 295 15.61 -0.42 -15.98
C VAL A 295 14.27 -0.03 -16.59
N ALA A 296 14.14 -0.12 -17.92
CA ALA A 296 12.88 0.15 -18.62
C ALA A 296 11.77 -0.84 -18.21
N ALA A 297 12.09 -2.13 -18.10
CA ALA A 297 11.15 -3.15 -17.64
C ALA A 297 10.73 -2.93 -16.17
N SER A 298 11.67 -2.51 -15.30
CA SER A 298 11.37 -2.15 -13.92
C SER A 298 10.41 -0.96 -13.85
N ALA A 299 10.65 0.10 -14.63
CA ALA A 299 9.76 1.26 -14.70
C ALA A 299 8.35 0.87 -15.18
N MET A 300 8.27 0.04 -16.21
CA MET A 300 6.99 -0.42 -16.77
C MET A 300 6.24 -1.32 -15.79
N LEU A 301 6.95 -2.21 -15.07
CA LEU A 301 6.35 -3.02 -14.02
C LEU A 301 5.81 -2.14 -12.88
N GLY A 302 6.56 -1.12 -12.46
CA GLY A 302 6.11 -0.13 -11.50
C GLY A 302 4.86 0.62 -11.97
N PHE A 303 4.83 1.05 -13.23
CA PHE A 303 3.65 1.69 -13.84
C PHE A 303 2.42 0.80 -13.77
N CYS A 304 2.55 -0.48 -14.13
CA CYS A 304 1.45 -1.45 -14.06
C CYS A 304 1.01 -1.68 -12.61
N CYS A 305 1.94 -1.84 -11.67
CA CYS A 305 1.63 -2.04 -10.26
C CYS A 305 0.86 -0.84 -9.69
N GLY A 306 1.33 0.39 -9.89
CA GLY A 306 0.66 1.61 -9.42
C GLY A 306 -0.70 1.82 -10.07
N GLY A 307 -0.81 1.53 -11.38
CA GLY A 307 -2.06 1.63 -12.11
C GLY A 307 -3.14 0.67 -11.61
N ILE A 308 -2.82 -0.62 -11.53
CA ILE A 308 -3.79 -1.62 -11.04
C ILE A 308 -4.07 -1.43 -9.55
N LEU A 309 -3.07 -1.08 -8.73
CA LEU A 309 -3.26 -0.76 -7.32
C LEU A 309 -4.38 0.27 -7.15
N THR A 310 -4.27 1.41 -7.84
CA THR A 310 -5.26 2.49 -7.76
C THR A 310 -6.64 2.04 -8.19
N LEU A 311 -6.75 1.35 -9.33
CA LEU A 311 -8.03 0.88 -9.85
C LEU A 311 -8.65 -0.21 -8.95
N ALA A 312 -7.85 -1.16 -8.46
CA ALA A 312 -8.32 -2.25 -7.59
C ALA A 312 -8.82 -1.73 -6.24
N LEU A 313 -8.16 -0.71 -5.68
CA LEU A 313 -8.59 -0.06 -4.44
C LEU A 313 -9.95 0.65 -4.58
N ALA A 314 -10.32 1.09 -5.77
CA ALA A 314 -11.62 1.69 -6.03
C ALA A 314 -12.75 0.65 -6.14
N LEU A 315 -12.45 -0.60 -6.53
CA LEU A 315 -13.46 -1.61 -6.86
C LEU A 315 -14.44 -1.92 -5.73
N PRO A 316 -14.05 -2.12 -4.46
CA PRO A 316 -15.03 -2.34 -3.40
C PRO A 316 -16.02 -1.18 -3.27
N ALA A 317 -15.55 0.08 -3.37
CA ALA A 317 -16.40 1.25 -3.29
C ALA A 317 -17.31 1.44 -4.52
N VAL A 318 -16.92 0.87 -5.67
CA VAL A 318 -17.65 0.99 -6.95
C VAL A 318 -18.65 -0.15 -7.15
N LEU A 319 -18.33 -1.37 -6.66
CA LEU A 319 -19.07 -2.59 -6.97
C LEU A 319 -19.98 -3.06 -5.84
N CYS A 320 -19.69 -2.71 -4.58
CA CYS A 320 -20.45 -3.18 -3.43
C CYS A 320 -21.54 -2.20 -2.99
N ALA A 321 -22.55 -2.70 -2.26
CA ALA A 321 -23.51 -1.86 -1.56
C ALA A 321 -22.79 -0.98 -0.50
N PRO A 322 -23.28 0.22 -0.14
CA PRO A 322 -22.60 1.15 0.77
C PRO A 322 -22.22 0.50 2.12
N GLU A 323 -23.11 -0.29 2.68
CA GLU A 323 -22.95 -1.01 3.95
C GLU A 323 -21.88 -2.11 3.92
N ASP A 324 -21.58 -2.64 2.74
CA ASP A 324 -20.64 -3.75 2.55
C ASP A 324 -19.23 -3.31 2.16
N VAL A 325 -19.04 -2.04 1.77
CA VAL A 325 -17.74 -1.54 1.27
C VAL A 325 -16.62 -1.77 2.28
N ALA A 326 -16.86 -1.47 3.55
CA ALA A 326 -15.82 -1.60 4.59
C ALA A 326 -15.41 -3.07 4.82
N ARG A 327 -16.37 -3.99 4.95
CA ARG A 327 -16.09 -5.42 5.18
C ARG A 327 -15.44 -6.08 3.96
N THR A 328 -15.89 -5.72 2.76
CA THR A 328 -15.30 -6.23 1.51
C THR A 328 -13.88 -5.68 1.33
N SER A 329 -13.66 -4.38 1.57
CA SER A 329 -12.32 -3.80 1.55
C SER A 329 -11.38 -4.47 2.53
N ALA A 330 -11.84 -4.75 3.76
CA ALA A 330 -11.04 -5.43 4.77
C ALA A 330 -10.63 -6.85 4.32
N ALA A 331 -11.57 -7.61 3.71
CA ALA A 331 -11.26 -8.93 3.16
C ALA A 331 -10.25 -8.84 2.01
N VAL A 332 -10.45 -7.90 1.09
CA VAL A 332 -9.55 -7.66 -0.05
C VAL A 332 -8.16 -7.29 0.45
N PHE A 333 -8.04 -6.44 1.47
CA PHE A 333 -6.74 -6.10 2.07
C PHE A 333 -6.10 -7.29 2.78
N ALA A 334 -6.88 -8.07 3.56
CA ALA A 334 -6.36 -9.26 4.24
C ALA A 334 -5.78 -10.28 3.24
N LEU A 335 -6.52 -10.57 2.15
CA LEU A 335 -6.05 -11.45 1.08
C LEU A 335 -4.83 -10.86 0.36
N SER A 336 -4.88 -9.57 0.02
CA SER A 336 -3.81 -8.92 -0.72
C SER A 336 -2.49 -8.92 0.04
N TYR A 337 -2.49 -8.49 1.30
CA TYR A 337 -1.27 -8.47 2.10
C TYR A 337 -0.86 -9.87 2.58
N GLY A 338 -1.81 -10.81 2.71
CA GLY A 338 -1.50 -12.22 2.89
C GLY A 338 -0.68 -12.78 1.72
N CYS A 339 -1.09 -12.49 0.49
CA CYS A 339 -0.30 -12.83 -0.70
C CYS A 339 1.07 -12.13 -0.71
N ALA A 340 1.15 -10.85 -0.30
CA ALA A 340 2.40 -10.10 -0.24
C ALA A 340 3.40 -10.65 0.80
N VAL A 341 2.94 -11.38 1.79
CA VAL A 341 3.80 -12.13 2.71
C VAL A 341 4.19 -13.49 2.13
N LEU A 342 3.26 -14.22 1.53
CA LEU A 342 3.46 -15.58 1.05
C LEU A 342 4.31 -15.65 -0.22
N VAL A 343 4.08 -14.76 -1.18
CA VAL A 343 4.76 -14.83 -2.50
C VAL A 343 6.27 -14.63 -2.40
N PRO A 344 6.82 -13.70 -1.61
CA PRO A 344 8.27 -13.62 -1.38
C PRO A 344 8.88 -14.90 -0.81
N ILE A 345 8.16 -15.56 0.13
CA ILE A 345 8.60 -16.83 0.71
C ILE A 345 8.66 -17.91 -0.39
N ILE A 346 7.63 -18.02 -1.21
CA ILE A 346 7.60 -18.97 -2.33
C ILE A 346 8.70 -18.65 -3.36
N SER A 347 8.96 -17.37 -3.62
CA SER A 347 10.03 -16.92 -4.52
C SER A 347 11.43 -17.29 -4.00
N GLY A 348 11.65 -17.11 -2.69
CA GLY A 348 12.88 -17.56 -2.04
C GLY A 348 13.05 -19.08 -2.11
N ALA A 349 12.01 -19.82 -1.77
CA ALA A 349 12.02 -21.28 -1.86
C ALA A 349 12.27 -21.79 -3.29
N ALA A 350 11.68 -21.14 -4.30
CA ALA A 350 11.93 -21.47 -5.71
C ALA A 350 13.41 -21.30 -6.09
N TRP A 351 14.04 -20.24 -5.60
CA TRP A 351 15.48 -20.02 -5.80
C TRP A 351 16.33 -21.07 -5.07
N ASP A 352 16.07 -21.29 -3.79
CA ASP A 352 16.84 -22.25 -2.97
C ASP A 352 16.76 -23.68 -3.51
N LEU A 353 15.56 -24.12 -3.94
CA LEU A 353 15.34 -25.47 -4.48
C LEU A 353 15.96 -25.66 -5.87
N THR A 354 16.00 -24.64 -6.71
CA THR A 354 16.52 -24.77 -8.09
C THR A 354 17.98 -24.39 -8.21
N GLY A 355 18.52 -23.62 -7.26
CA GLY A 355 19.85 -23.01 -7.36
C GLY A 355 19.94 -21.92 -8.45
N VAL A 356 18.83 -21.57 -9.10
CA VAL A 356 18.80 -20.65 -10.24
C VAL A 356 18.16 -19.32 -9.82
N PRO A 357 18.92 -18.19 -9.79
CA PRO A 357 18.40 -16.90 -9.30
C PRO A 357 17.12 -16.41 -9.99
N ARG A 358 16.99 -16.64 -11.31
CA ARG A 358 15.82 -16.24 -12.08
C ARG A 358 14.52 -16.96 -11.68
N SER A 359 14.60 -18.12 -11.01
CA SER A 359 13.42 -18.87 -10.59
C SER A 359 12.59 -18.12 -9.54
N ALA A 360 13.19 -17.19 -8.78
CA ALA A 360 12.47 -16.31 -7.86
C ALA A 360 11.42 -15.43 -8.56
N PHE A 361 11.57 -15.19 -9.87
CA PHE A 361 10.62 -14.41 -10.66
C PHE A 361 9.45 -15.22 -11.22
N PHE A 362 9.47 -16.55 -11.11
CA PHE A 362 8.36 -17.40 -11.54
C PHE A 362 7.06 -17.13 -10.75
N PRO A 363 7.05 -17.10 -9.40
CA PRO A 363 5.87 -16.71 -8.64
C PRO A 363 5.40 -15.28 -8.94
N ILE A 364 6.34 -14.35 -9.23
CA ILE A 364 6.01 -12.98 -9.64
C ILE A 364 5.27 -12.99 -10.99
N ALA A 365 5.73 -13.78 -11.95
CA ALA A 365 5.06 -13.96 -13.23
C ALA A 365 3.66 -14.58 -13.08
N CYS A 366 3.50 -15.57 -12.19
CA CYS A 366 2.19 -16.12 -11.85
C CYS A 366 1.24 -15.06 -11.28
N CYS A 367 1.76 -14.14 -10.45
CA CYS A 367 0.98 -13.01 -9.95
C CYS A 367 0.50 -12.07 -11.07
N ALA A 368 1.30 -11.86 -12.13
CA ALA A 368 0.91 -11.05 -13.29
C ALA A 368 -0.24 -11.69 -14.10
N LEU A 369 -0.44 -13.01 -14.01
CA LEU A 369 -1.57 -13.69 -14.64
C LEU A 369 -2.90 -13.45 -13.91
N LEU A 370 -2.88 -13.11 -12.62
CA LEU A 370 -4.12 -12.94 -11.86
C LEU A 370 -5.05 -11.86 -12.42
N PRO A 371 -4.59 -10.65 -12.78
CA PRO A 371 -5.44 -9.67 -13.45
C PRO A 371 -6.00 -10.16 -14.80
N LEU A 372 -5.21 -10.92 -15.58
CA LEU A 372 -5.65 -11.48 -16.86
C LEU A 372 -6.78 -12.48 -16.69
N LEU A 373 -6.67 -13.34 -15.68
CA LEU A 373 -7.61 -14.45 -15.47
C LEU A 373 -8.84 -14.03 -14.67
N LEU A 374 -8.70 -13.12 -13.72
CA LEU A 374 -9.75 -12.74 -12.79
C LEU A 374 -10.57 -11.53 -13.24
N ALA A 375 -9.94 -10.52 -13.87
CA ALA A 375 -10.69 -9.34 -14.29
C ALA A 375 -11.85 -9.65 -15.25
N PRO A 376 -11.72 -10.57 -16.24
CA PRO A 376 -12.87 -10.92 -17.10
C PRO A 376 -14.02 -11.61 -16.36
N ARG A 377 -13.78 -12.15 -15.17
CA ARG A 377 -14.79 -12.84 -14.35
C ARG A 377 -15.50 -11.92 -13.37
N ILE A 378 -14.97 -10.72 -13.15
CA ILE A 378 -15.57 -9.72 -12.26
C ILE A 378 -16.74 -9.05 -12.96
N ASN A 379 -17.88 -9.00 -12.29
CA ASN A 379 -19.03 -8.24 -12.79
C ASN A 379 -18.82 -6.74 -12.52
N PHE A 380 -18.24 -6.02 -13.47
CA PHE A 380 -17.99 -4.57 -13.37
C PHE A 380 -19.25 -3.70 -13.44
N ARG A 381 -20.41 -4.29 -13.75
CA ARG A 381 -21.68 -3.51 -13.79
C ARG A 381 -22.18 -3.16 -12.39
N GLY A 382 -21.68 -3.87 -11.34
CA GLY A 382 -22.08 -3.64 -9.96
C GLY A 382 -23.50 -4.14 -9.67
N ILE A 383 -23.90 -4.03 -8.41
CA ILE A 383 -25.29 -4.07 -8.00
C ILE A 383 -25.85 -2.69 -8.35
N ALA A 384 -26.79 -2.63 -9.30
CA ALA A 384 -27.48 -1.40 -9.70
C ALA A 384 -28.33 -0.86 -8.55
#